data_58f85b4cd3588c149a9f0e8e5b4aa920
#
_entry.id   58f85b4cd3588c149a9f0e8e5b4aa920
#
_cell.length_a   1.000
_cell.length_b   1.000
_cell.length_c   1.000
_cell.angle_alpha   90.00
_cell.angle_beta   90.00
_cell.angle_gamma   90.00
#
_symmetry.space_group_name_H-M   'P 1'
#
loop_
_entity.id
_entity.type
_entity.pdbx_description
1 polymer ?
#
loop_
_entity_poly.entity_id
_entity_poly.type
_entity_poly.pdbx_seq_one_letter_code
_entity_poly.pdbx_strand_id
1 'polypeptide(L)'
;MSQNSSPQRQALIVIDMQQGFNDATFWGKSSNPDCEENVELLMAAWKAHDLPIVVVRHDSRSPKSPLRSEQAGNNLMPFVSAVTADLLVTKQVNSAFYGDPGLHEWLQEQGVNRLVICGIQTNMCVETTARMAGNLGYEVTVPLDATRTFDLSTTVPGLGEMTLTADELMTATAVNLQAGGFARMVTTAEVTAALR
;
A
#
# COMPACT_ATOMS: atom_id res chain seq x y z
N MET A 1 -35.14 13.98 -5.76
CA MET A 1 -34.08 14.67 -4.99
C MET A 1 -32.78 14.38 -5.72
N SER A 2 -32.24 15.37 -6.44
CA SER A 2 -31.00 15.22 -7.18
C SER A 2 -29.86 15.19 -6.15
N GLN A 3 -29.20 14.04 -5.99
CA GLN A 3 -27.95 13.96 -5.24
C GLN A 3 -26.92 14.76 -6.04
N ASN A 4 -26.55 15.91 -5.52
CA ASN A 4 -25.37 16.66 -5.96
C ASN A 4 -24.16 15.80 -5.58
N SER A 5 -23.75 14.88 -6.44
CA SER A 5 -22.50 14.14 -6.26
C SER A 5 -21.37 15.15 -6.45
N SER A 6 -20.75 15.57 -5.36
CA SER A 6 -19.45 16.26 -5.41
C SER A 6 -18.52 15.47 -6.31
N PRO A 7 -17.66 16.12 -7.14
CA PRO A 7 -16.74 15.40 -7.99
C PRO A 7 -15.91 14.43 -7.13
N GLN A 8 -15.98 13.14 -7.46
CA GLN A 8 -15.28 12.10 -6.71
C GLN A 8 -13.77 12.27 -6.93
N ARG A 9 -13.09 12.86 -5.95
CA ARG A 9 -11.65 13.03 -5.99
C ARG A 9 -10.96 11.76 -5.46
N GLN A 10 -9.95 11.28 -6.21
CA GLN A 10 -9.20 10.08 -5.81
C GLN A 10 -7.75 10.41 -5.49
N ALA A 11 -7.16 9.66 -4.55
CA ALA A 11 -5.75 9.73 -4.20
C ALA A 11 -5.06 8.38 -4.40
N LEU A 12 -3.78 8.42 -4.76
CA LEU A 12 -2.89 7.27 -4.74
C LEU A 12 -2.17 7.21 -3.39
N ILE A 13 -2.25 6.07 -2.72
CA ILE A 13 -1.56 5.81 -1.46
C ILE A 13 -0.45 4.78 -1.73
N VAL A 14 0.79 5.24 -1.73
CA VAL A 14 1.99 4.43 -1.98
C VAL A 14 2.56 3.98 -0.65
N ILE A 15 2.39 2.69 -0.33
CA ILE A 15 2.71 2.12 0.97
C ILE A 15 4.14 1.58 0.98
N ASP A 16 4.98 2.14 1.86
CA ASP A 16 6.25 1.58 2.31
C ASP A 16 7.22 1.14 1.19
N MET A 17 7.26 1.86 0.06
CA MET A 17 8.19 1.58 -1.03
C MET A 17 9.60 2.02 -0.63
N GLN A 18 10.23 1.25 0.27
CA GLN A 18 11.52 1.53 0.90
C GLN A 18 12.61 0.55 0.46
N GLN A 19 13.85 1.04 0.36
CA GLN A 19 15.01 0.27 -0.12
C GLN A 19 15.29 -0.99 0.70
N GLY A 20 14.98 -0.97 2.01
CA GLY A 20 15.18 -2.10 2.90
C GLY A 20 14.33 -3.33 2.55
N PHE A 21 13.28 -3.19 1.77
CA PHE A 21 12.53 -4.34 1.26
C PHE A 21 13.26 -5.11 0.16
N ASN A 22 14.37 -4.60 -0.35
CA ASN A 22 15.23 -5.30 -1.31
C ASN A 22 16.32 -6.16 -0.63
N ASP A 23 16.36 -6.19 0.71
CA ASP A 23 17.24 -7.07 1.48
C ASP A 23 16.68 -8.52 1.49
N ALA A 24 17.01 -9.30 0.47
CA ALA A 24 16.59 -10.70 0.37
C ALA A 24 17.15 -11.58 1.50
N THR A 25 18.22 -11.17 2.18
CA THR A 25 18.77 -11.90 3.34
C THR A 25 17.83 -11.80 4.53
N PHE A 26 17.17 -10.65 4.68
CA PHE A 26 16.23 -10.41 5.78
C PHE A 26 14.80 -10.91 5.45
N TRP A 27 14.32 -10.63 4.23
CA TRP A 27 12.93 -10.89 3.87
C TRP A 27 12.70 -12.24 3.19
N GLY A 28 13.72 -12.84 2.60
CA GLY A 28 13.60 -14.08 1.83
C GLY A 28 13.02 -13.85 0.42
N LYS A 29 12.31 -14.87 -0.07
CA LYS A 29 11.71 -14.85 -1.41
C LYS A 29 10.47 -13.96 -1.43
N SER A 30 10.40 -13.09 -2.44
CA SER A 30 9.22 -12.24 -2.69
C SER A 30 8.37 -12.76 -3.85
N SER A 31 7.10 -12.34 -3.86
CA SER A 31 6.20 -12.43 -5.02
C SER A 31 6.44 -11.27 -5.99
N ASN A 32 5.72 -11.29 -7.10
CA ASN A 32 5.48 -10.17 -8.02
C ASN A 32 6.71 -9.28 -8.29
N PRO A 33 7.61 -9.68 -9.18
CA PRO A 33 8.82 -8.93 -9.52
C PRO A 33 8.53 -7.57 -10.20
N ASP A 34 7.34 -7.40 -10.77
CA ASP A 34 6.95 -6.21 -11.53
C ASP A 34 6.27 -5.13 -10.64
N CYS A 35 6.26 -5.34 -9.32
CA CYS A 35 5.58 -4.45 -8.36
C CYS A 35 6.09 -3.01 -8.47
N GLU A 36 7.42 -2.82 -8.44
CA GLU A 36 8.03 -1.49 -8.48
C GLU A 36 7.70 -0.75 -9.78
N GLU A 37 7.76 -1.44 -10.92
CA GLU A 37 7.42 -0.87 -12.24
C GLU A 37 5.93 -0.46 -12.27
N ASN A 38 5.04 -1.31 -11.77
CA ASN A 38 3.62 -1.00 -11.70
C ASN A 38 3.30 0.18 -10.77
N VAL A 39 3.99 0.30 -9.63
CA VAL A 39 3.85 1.46 -8.74
C VAL A 39 4.33 2.73 -9.44
N GLU A 40 5.47 2.69 -10.13
CA GLU A 40 5.99 3.83 -10.90
C GLU A 40 5.01 4.27 -11.98
N LEU A 41 4.42 3.34 -12.72
CA LEU A 41 3.37 3.61 -13.72
C LEU A 41 2.15 4.31 -13.11
N LEU A 42 1.68 3.86 -11.93
CA LEU A 42 0.59 4.51 -11.21
C LEU A 42 0.96 5.94 -10.79
N MET A 43 2.13 6.13 -10.20
CA MET A 43 2.60 7.46 -9.79
C MET A 43 2.70 8.42 -10.99
N ALA A 44 3.23 7.95 -12.12
CA ALA A 44 3.31 8.74 -13.35
C ALA A 44 1.92 9.11 -13.89
N ALA A 45 0.96 8.18 -13.85
CA ALA A 45 -0.42 8.41 -14.28
C ALA A 45 -1.12 9.44 -13.38
N TRP A 46 -0.97 9.35 -12.06
CA TRP A 46 -1.53 10.32 -11.11
C TRP A 46 -0.97 11.72 -11.34
N LYS A 47 0.34 11.83 -11.50
CA LYS A 47 1.00 13.10 -11.79
C LYS A 47 0.54 13.73 -13.11
N ALA A 48 0.36 12.92 -14.15
CA ALA A 48 -0.13 13.39 -15.46
C ALA A 48 -1.57 13.94 -15.40
N HIS A 49 -2.37 13.54 -14.41
CA HIS A 49 -3.75 13.97 -14.20
C HIS A 49 -3.91 14.98 -13.04
N ASP A 50 -2.81 15.47 -12.48
CA ASP A 50 -2.81 16.40 -11.34
C ASP A 50 -3.62 15.90 -10.14
N LEU A 51 -3.52 14.58 -9.88
CA LEU A 51 -4.19 13.90 -8.79
C LEU A 51 -3.25 13.71 -7.59
N PRO A 52 -3.77 13.75 -6.34
CA PRO A 52 -2.94 13.70 -5.15
C PRO A 52 -2.27 12.33 -4.94
N ILE A 53 -0.97 12.38 -4.58
CA ILE A 53 -0.15 11.24 -4.23
C ILE A 53 0.28 11.35 -2.77
N VAL A 54 -0.10 10.35 -1.98
CA VAL A 54 0.37 10.18 -0.61
C VAL A 54 1.43 9.08 -0.60
N VAL A 55 2.60 9.40 -0.06
CA VAL A 55 3.66 8.43 0.20
C VAL A 55 3.67 8.07 1.68
N VAL A 56 3.73 6.79 1.98
CA VAL A 56 3.79 6.28 3.34
C VAL A 56 5.15 5.63 3.57
N ARG A 57 5.79 5.92 4.70
CA ARG A 57 7.06 5.33 5.14
C ARG A 57 6.88 4.62 6.47
N HIS A 58 7.36 3.40 6.56
CA HIS A 58 7.36 2.63 7.79
C HIS A 58 8.68 2.84 8.57
N ASP A 59 8.59 3.39 9.78
CA ASP A 59 9.71 3.54 10.69
C ASP A 59 9.66 2.40 11.73
N SER A 60 10.29 1.28 11.40
CA SER A 60 10.21 0.05 12.19
C SER A 60 10.80 0.20 13.60
N ARG A 61 10.09 -0.31 14.60
CA ARG A 61 10.57 -0.43 15.98
C ARG A 61 11.40 -1.71 16.24
N SER A 62 11.36 -2.67 15.31
CA SER A 62 12.11 -3.91 15.47
C SER A 62 13.64 -3.63 15.37
N PRO A 63 14.44 -4.03 16.37
CA PRO A 63 15.87 -3.71 16.39
C PRO A 63 16.68 -4.35 15.26
N LYS A 64 16.13 -5.37 14.59
CA LYS A 64 16.77 -6.07 13.48
C LYS A 64 16.28 -5.61 12.11
N SER A 65 15.22 -4.81 12.05
CA SER A 65 14.60 -4.43 10.78
C SER A 65 15.48 -3.47 9.97
N PRO A 66 15.64 -3.69 8.66
CA PRO A 66 16.30 -2.75 7.77
C PRO A 66 15.49 -1.45 7.58
N LEU A 67 14.23 -1.41 8.04
CA LEU A 67 13.33 -0.26 7.93
C LEU A 67 13.37 0.66 9.16
N ARG A 68 14.34 0.54 10.05
CA ARG A 68 14.52 1.48 11.16
C ARG A 68 14.94 2.84 10.62
N SER A 69 14.45 3.92 11.23
CA SER A 69 14.66 5.30 10.75
C SER A 69 16.13 5.69 10.56
N GLU A 70 17.06 5.08 11.32
CA GLU A 70 18.50 5.32 11.22
C GLU A 70 19.23 4.42 10.21
N GLN A 71 18.53 3.50 9.54
CA GLN A 71 19.10 2.59 8.54
C GLN A 71 18.95 3.14 7.12
N ALA A 72 19.92 2.87 6.25
CA ALA A 72 19.81 3.24 4.84
C ALA A 72 18.59 2.58 4.16
N GLY A 73 18.21 1.37 4.58
CA GLY A 73 17.02 0.68 4.10
C GLY A 73 15.70 1.38 4.41
N ASN A 74 15.67 2.32 5.37
CA ASN A 74 14.49 3.15 5.64
C ASN A 74 14.21 4.17 4.52
N ASN A 75 15.22 4.55 3.73
CA ASN A 75 15.02 5.48 2.62
C ASN A 75 14.02 4.93 1.61
N LEU A 76 13.22 5.83 1.06
CA LEU A 76 12.33 5.51 -0.05
C LEU A 76 13.12 5.05 -1.27
N MET A 77 12.52 4.21 -2.10
CA MET A 77 13.10 3.81 -3.38
C MET A 77 13.31 5.03 -4.28
N PRO A 78 14.36 5.04 -5.15
CA PRO A 78 14.71 6.21 -5.93
C PRO A 78 13.57 6.78 -6.78
N PHE A 79 12.77 5.94 -7.42
CA PHE A 79 11.65 6.38 -8.26
C PHE A 79 10.54 7.06 -7.42
N VAL A 80 10.32 6.63 -6.17
CA VAL A 80 9.37 7.29 -5.26
C VAL A 80 9.91 8.63 -4.79
N SER A 81 11.20 8.70 -4.44
CA SER A 81 11.85 9.93 -4.00
C SER A 81 11.96 10.99 -5.12
N ALA A 82 11.92 10.59 -6.39
CA ALA A 82 11.94 11.48 -7.54
C ALA A 82 10.62 12.24 -7.75
N VAL A 83 9.54 11.82 -7.11
CA VAL A 83 8.22 12.44 -7.20
C VAL A 83 7.94 13.24 -5.92
N THR A 84 7.54 14.51 -6.06
CA THR A 84 7.06 15.28 -4.92
C THR A 84 5.67 14.75 -4.54
N ALA A 85 5.56 14.17 -3.35
CA ALA A 85 4.29 13.74 -2.77
C ALA A 85 3.52 14.94 -2.21
N ASP A 86 2.18 14.89 -2.27
CA ASP A 86 1.32 15.89 -1.63
C ASP A 86 1.27 15.71 -0.11
N LEU A 87 1.49 14.47 0.36
CA LEU A 87 1.65 14.13 1.77
C LEU A 87 2.66 13.01 1.93
N LEU A 88 3.58 13.16 2.89
CA LEU A 88 4.43 12.08 3.39
C LEU A 88 3.96 11.71 4.80
N VAL A 89 3.45 10.50 4.95
CA VAL A 89 3.02 9.92 6.24
C VAL A 89 4.09 8.99 6.76
N THR A 90 4.50 9.13 8.01
CA THR A 90 5.37 8.17 8.69
C THR A 90 4.58 7.35 9.70
N LYS A 91 4.82 6.05 9.78
CA LYS A 91 4.11 5.16 10.70
C LYS A 91 5.01 4.09 11.31
N GLN A 92 4.58 3.55 12.45
CA GLN A 92 5.29 2.48 13.16
C GLN A 92 4.43 1.22 13.34
N VAL A 93 3.24 1.22 12.75
CA VAL A 93 2.27 0.12 12.72
C VAL A 93 1.82 -0.15 11.29
N ASN A 94 1.02 -1.20 11.05
CA ASN A 94 0.67 -1.58 9.68
C ASN A 94 -0.23 -0.55 8.97
N SER A 95 -1.26 -0.04 9.64
CA SER A 95 -2.17 0.91 8.99
C SER A 95 -1.54 2.30 8.84
N ALA A 96 -1.62 2.87 7.63
CA ALA A 96 -1.24 4.26 7.34
C ALA A 96 -2.09 5.29 8.08
N PHE A 97 -3.31 4.92 8.48
CA PHE A 97 -4.22 5.79 9.22
C PHE A 97 -3.80 6.07 10.67
N TYR A 98 -2.77 5.36 11.18
CA TYR A 98 -2.13 5.63 12.47
C TYR A 98 -0.77 6.31 12.31
N GLY A 99 -0.50 6.87 11.14
CA GLY A 99 0.72 7.62 10.87
C GLY A 99 0.59 9.10 11.22
N ASP A 100 1.70 9.80 11.07
CA ASP A 100 1.82 11.24 11.27
C ASP A 100 2.50 11.86 10.03
N PRO A 101 1.96 12.95 9.44
CA PRO A 101 0.67 13.58 9.72
C PRO A 101 -0.55 12.67 9.51
N GLY A 102 -1.70 13.01 10.14
CA GLY A 102 -2.94 12.24 10.09
C GLY A 102 -3.48 12.08 8.67
N LEU A 103 -3.48 10.86 8.16
CA LEU A 103 -3.94 10.57 6.79
C LEU A 103 -5.44 10.84 6.60
N HIS A 104 -6.27 10.45 7.56
CA HIS A 104 -7.72 10.59 7.45
C HIS A 104 -8.15 12.05 7.38
N GLU A 105 -7.64 12.86 8.27
CA GLU A 105 -7.92 14.29 8.36
C GLU A 105 -7.49 14.99 7.06
N TRP A 106 -6.30 14.70 6.57
CA TRP A 106 -5.81 15.26 5.32
C TRP A 106 -6.66 14.87 4.11
N LEU A 107 -7.05 13.59 4.00
CA LEU A 107 -7.94 13.13 2.91
C LEU A 107 -9.31 13.83 2.94
N GLN A 108 -9.87 14.05 4.14
CA GLN A 108 -11.13 14.79 4.32
C GLN A 108 -10.98 16.25 3.88
N GLU A 109 -9.91 16.94 4.30
CA GLU A 109 -9.61 18.32 3.90
C GLU A 109 -9.44 18.46 2.38
N GLN A 110 -8.86 17.44 1.71
CA GLN A 110 -8.71 17.41 0.26
C GLN A 110 -9.98 17.00 -0.48
N GLY A 111 -11.06 16.64 0.22
CA GLY A 111 -12.31 16.16 -0.38
C GLY A 111 -12.16 14.82 -1.11
N VAL A 112 -11.17 14.01 -0.71
CA VAL A 112 -10.89 12.69 -1.28
C VAL A 112 -11.82 11.66 -0.66
N ASN A 113 -12.48 10.85 -1.50
CA ASN A 113 -13.33 9.75 -1.07
C ASN A 113 -13.02 8.42 -1.78
N ARG A 114 -12.09 8.43 -2.73
CA ARG A 114 -11.63 7.24 -3.46
C ARG A 114 -10.13 7.07 -3.29
N LEU A 115 -9.69 5.84 -2.95
CA LEU A 115 -8.29 5.54 -2.74
C LEU A 115 -7.84 4.41 -3.66
N VAL A 116 -6.70 4.60 -4.31
CA VAL A 116 -5.94 3.51 -4.92
C VAL A 116 -4.75 3.25 -4.01
N ILE A 117 -4.62 2.01 -3.50
CA ILE A 117 -3.60 1.64 -2.52
C ILE A 117 -2.67 0.60 -3.14
N CYS A 118 -1.36 0.86 -3.15
CA CYS A 118 -0.33 -0.01 -3.70
C CYS A 118 0.90 -0.05 -2.79
N GLY A 119 1.85 -0.93 -3.03
CA GLY A 119 3.13 -1.01 -2.31
C GLY A 119 3.37 -2.30 -1.53
N ILE A 120 4.07 -2.25 -0.39
CA ILE A 120 4.63 -3.39 0.35
C ILE A 120 4.25 -3.33 1.83
N GLN A 121 3.87 -4.42 2.51
CA GLN A 121 3.61 -5.80 2.03
C GLN A 121 2.12 -5.98 1.79
N THR A 122 1.78 -6.75 0.77
CA THR A 122 0.40 -7.03 0.36
C THR A 122 -0.49 -7.44 1.53
N ASN A 123 -0.11 -8.48 2.26
CA ASN A 123 -0.86 -9.09 3.37
C ASN A 123 -0.66 -8.40 4.74
N MET A 124 0.11 -7.31 4.78
CA MET A 124 0.40 -6.56 6.02
C MET A 124 -0.07 -5.10 5.88
N CYS A 125 0.85 -4.18 5.55
CA CYS A 125 0.57 -2.75 5.54
C CYS A 125 -0.48 -2.36 4.49
N VAL A 126 -0.45 -2.98 3.30
CA VAL A 126 -1.43 -2.73 2.22
C VAL A 126 -2.82 -3.23 2.66
N GLU A 127 -2.95 -4.51 3.03
CA GLU A 127 -4.22 -5.08 3.46
C GLU A 127 -4.81 -4.35 4.67
N THR A 128 -3.98 -4.07 5.70
CA THR A 128 -4.44 -3.39 6.92
C THR A 128 -4.94 -1.98 6.61
N THR A 129 -4.22 -1.24 5.75
CA THR A 129 -4.64 0.11 5.33
C THR A 129 -5.91 0.06 4.50
N ALA A 130 -6.03 -0.91 3.56
CA ALA A 130 -7.22 -1.06 2.72
C ALA A 130 -8.48 -1.41 3.54
N ARG A 131 -8.36 -2.32 4.51
CA ARG A 131 -9.46 -2.67 5.43
C ARG A 131 -9.91 -1.47 6.25
N MET A 132 -8.95 -0.71 6.80
CA MET A 132 -9.27 0.47 7.58
C MET A 132 -9.90 1.57 6.72
N ALA A 133 -9.40 1.79 5.50
CA ALA A 133 -10.00 2.72 4.55
C ALA A 133 -11.47 2.37 4.26
N GLY A 134 -11.76 1.09 3.94
CA GLY A 134 -13.13 0.62 3.71
C GLY A 134 -14.03 0.83 4.93
N ASN A 135 -13.53 0.55 6.14
CA ASN A 135 -14.27 0.79 7.39
C ASN A 135 -14.53 2.29 7.66
N LEU A 136 -13.66 3.18 7.20
CA LEU A 136 -13.84 4.64 7.28
C LEU A 136 -14.73 5.20 6.18
N GLY A 137 -15.25 4.36 5.27
CA GLY A 137 -16.20 4.75 4.22
C GLY A 137 -15.56 5.19 2.90
N TYR A 138 -14.26 4.99 2.69
CA TYR A 138 -13.63 5.24 1.40
C TYR A 138 -13.97 4.14 0.37
N GLU A 139 -14.10 4.52 -0.90
CA GLU A 139 -14.09 3.59 -2.01
C GLU A 139 -12.63 3.18 -2.30
N VAL A 140 -12.30 1.93 -2.00
CA VAL A 140 -10.92 1.44 -2.09
C VAL A 140 -10.72 0.56 -3.32
N THR A 141 -9.65 0.81 -4.05
CA THR A 141 -9.17 -0.04 -5.14
C THR A 141 -7.72 -0.45 -4.85
N VAL A 142 -7.40 -1.72 -5.01
CA VAL A 142 -6.05 -2.26 -4.85
C VAL A 142 -5.64 -2.96 -6.15
N PRO A 143 -4.71 -2.40 -6.93
CA PRO A 143 -4.08 -3.10 -8.05
C PRO A 143 -3.11 -4.15 -7.48
N LEU A 144 -3.50 -5.43 -7.55
CA LEU A 144 -2.74 -6.51 -6.92
C LEU A 144 -1.32 -6.63 -7.48
N ASP A 145 -1.17 -6.39 -8.78
CA ASP A 145 0.10 -6.39 -9.51
C ASP A 145 1.02 -5.18 -9.19
N ALA A 146 0.51 -4.18 -8.47
CA ALA A 146 1.30 -3.09 -7.88
C ALA A 146 1.53 -3.30 -6.37
N THR A 147 1.42 -4.54 -5.89
CA THR A 147 1.78 -4.93 -4.52
C THR A 147 2.70 -6.14 -4.53
N ARG A 148 3.52 -6.32 -3.50
CA ARG A 148 4.29 -7.54 -3.28
C ARG A 148 4.43 -7.89 -1.80
N THR A 149 4.74 -9.15 -1.53
CA THR A 149 5.02 -9.65 -0.19
C THR A 149 6.11 -10.73 -0.22
N PHE A 150 6.33 -11.41 0.89
CA PHE A 150 7.38 -12.39 1.10
C PHE A 150 6.80 -13.68 1.69
N ASP A 151 7.50 -14.80 1.49
CA ASP A 151 7.17 -16.06 2.16
C ASP A 151 7.16 -15.86 3.69
N LEU A 152 6.19 -16.44 4.37
CA LEU A 152 6.08 -16.37 5.82
C LEU A 152 6.00 -17.75 6.43
N SER A 153 6.79 -17.96 7.48
CA SER A 153 6.76 -19.19 8.30
C SER A 153 6.68 -18.83 9.77
N THR A 154 5.91 -19.59 10.52
CA THR A 154 5.80 -19.44 11.96
C THR A 154 5.40 -20.76 12.63
N THR A 155 5.77 -20.95 13.90
CA THR A 155 5.26 -22.03 14.72
C THR A 155 4.08 -21.52 15.54
N VAL A 156 2.90 -22.11 15.34
CA VAL A 156 1.71 -21.78 16.12
C VAL A 156 1.58 -22.78 17.25
N PRO A 157 1.56 -22.35 18.54
CA PRO A 157 1.42 -23.24 19.67
C PRO A 157 0.18 -24.14 19.55
N GLY A 158 0.38 -25.45 19.62
CA GLY A 158 -0.69 -26.46 19.49
C GLY A 158 -1.07 -26.84 18.05
N LEU A 159 -0.62 -26.10 17.02
CA LEU A 159 -0.90 -26.39 15.62
C LEU A 159 0.36 -26.76 14.81
N GLY A 160 1.55 -26.48 15.34
CA GLY A 160 2.82 -26.79 14.68
C GLY A 160 3.34 -25.68 13.75
N GLU A 161 4.26 -26.07 12.88
CA GLU A 161 4.85 -25.16 11.88
C GLU A 161 3.87 -24.92 10.74
N MET A 162 3.72 -23.64 10.39
CA MET A 162 2.88 -23.18 9.29
C MET A 162 3.69 -22.29 8.37
N THR A 163 3.59 -22.54 7.07
CA THR A 163 4.27 -21.76 6.03
C THR A 163 3.28 -21.42 4.93
N LEU A 164 3.31 -20.18 4.48
CA LEU A 164 2.63 -19.71 3.27
C LEU A 164 3.66 -19.02 2.38
N THR A 165 3.59 -19.35 1.11
CA THR A 165 4.36 -18.64 0.09
C THR A 165 3.83 -17.23 -0.12
N ALA A 166 4.66 -16.36 -0.65
CA ALA A 166 4.26 -15.00 -0.99
C ALA A 166 3.06 -14.96 -1.95
N ASP A 167 2.99 -15.86 -2.92
CA ASP A 167 1.89 -15.95 -3.89
C ASP A 167 0.58 -16.41 -3.23
N GLU A 168 0.64 -17.35 -2.28
CA GLU A 168 -0.52 -17.76 -1.48
C GLU A 168 -1.04 -16.62 -0.61
N LEU A 169 -0.13 -15.85 0.01
CA LEU A 169 -0.48 -14.67 0.81
C LEU A 169 -1.12 -13.56 -0.04
N MET A 170 -0.61 -13.29 -1.25
CA MET A 170 -1.23 -12.37 -2.19
C MET A 170 -2.63 -12.82 -2.58
N THR A 171 -2.80 -14.10 -2.91
CA THR A 171 -4.09 -14.67 -3.25
C THR A 171 -5.09 -14.56 -2.10
N ALA A 172 -4.66 -14.91 -0.88
CA ALA A 172 -5.50 -14.81 0.32
C ALA A 172 -5.94 -13.35 0.57
N THR A 173 -5.02 -12.40 0.46
CA THR A 173 -5.33 -10.97 0.62
C THR A 173 -6.34 -10.50 -0.43
N ALA A 174 -6.15 -10.86 -1.71
CA ALA A 174 -7.06 -10.50 -2.77
C ALA A 174 -8.49 -11.02 -2.52
N VAL A 175 -8.61 -12.30 -2.14
CA VAL A 175 -9.90 -12.92 -1.79
C VAL A 175 -10.54 -12.22 -0.59
N ASN A 176 -9.76 -12.00 0.47
CA ASN A 176 -10.24 -11.36 1.70
C ASN A 176 -10.76 -9.93 1.47
N LEU A 177 -10.01 -9.13 0.74
CA LEU A 177 -10.40 -7.73 0.47
C LEU A 177 -11.62 -7.65 -0.45
N GLN A 178 -11.63 -8.44 -1.53
CA GLN A 178 -12.71 -8.44 -2.51
C GLN A 178 -14.00 -9.04 -1.93
N ALA A 179 -13.94 -10.24 -1.35
CA ALA A 179 -15.10 -10.93 -0.82
C ALA A 179 -15.63 -10.27 0.47
N GLY A 180 -14.74 -9.67 1.27
CA GLY A 180 -15.10 -8.92 2.47
C GLY A 180 -15.68 -7.53 2.19
N GLY A 181 -15.68 -7.06 0.93
CA GLY A 181 -16.20 -5.77 0.55
C GLY A 181 -15.35 -4.58 1.02
N PHE A 182 -14.07 -4.81 1.35
CA PHE A 182 -13.16 -3.76 1.80
C PHE A 182 -12.51 -2.99 0.65
N ALA A 183 -12.21 -3.68 -0.45
CA ALA A 183 -11.59 -3.08 -1.63
C ALA A 183 -11.97 -3.85 -2.90
N ARG A 184 -11.98 -3.14 -4.00
CA ARG A 184 -12.03 -3.73 -5.35
C ARG A 184 -10.61 -4.11 -5.78
N MET A 185 -10.41 -5.40 -6.07
CA MET A 185 -9.12 -5.91 -6.56
C MET A 185 -9.08 -5.84 -8.09
N VAL A 186 -8.01 -5.27 -8.63
CA VAL A 186 -7.84 -5.01 -10.06
C VAL A 186 -6.39 -5.18 -10.49
N THR A 187 -6.08 -4.84 -11.75
CA THR A 187 -4.73 -4.68 -12.27
C THR A 187 -4.35 -3.20 -12.41
N THR A 188 -3.06 -2.90 -12.47
CA THR A 188 -2.53 -1.56 -12.77
C THR A 188 -3.06 -1.04 -14.10
N ALA A 189 -3.17 -1.91 -15.10
CA ALA A 189 -3.71 -1.55 -16.42
C ALA A 189 -5.17 -1.07 -16.35
N GLU A 190 -6.01 -1.72 -15.53
CA GLU A 190 -7.41 -1.30 -15.33
C GLU A 190 -7.49 0.05 -14.62
N VAL A 191 -6.63 0.29 -13.62
CA VAL A 191 -6.59 1.57 -12.92
C VAL A 191 -6.19 2.70 -13.86
N THR A 192 -5.11 2.53 -14.62
CA THR A 192 -4.61 3.58 -15.53
C THR A 192 -5.55 3.83 -16.71
N ALA A 193 -6.25 2.80 -17.19
CA ALA A 193 -7.27 2.95 -18.22
C ALA A 193 -8.50 3.76 -17.74
N ALA A 194 -8.83 3.67 -16.45
CA ALA A 194 -9.95 4.41 -15.85
C ALA A 194 -9.65 5.91 -15.60
N LEU A 195 -8.39 6.34 -15.72
CA LEU A 195 -7.98 7.75 -15.64
C LEU A 195 -8.10 8.49 -16.99
N ARG A 196 -8.25 7.75 -18.08
CA ARG A 196 -8.40 8.31 -19.43
C ARG A 196 -9.86 8.66 -19.69
#